data_f123fa37b4574f4603703820121170f3
#
_entry.id   f123fa37b4574f4603703820121170f3
#
_cell.length_a   1.000
_cell.length_b   1.000
_cell.length_c   1.000
_cell.angle_alpha   90.00
_cell.angle_beta   90.00
_cell.angle_gamma   90.00
#
_symmetry.space_group_name_H-M   'P 1'
#
loop_
_entity.id
_entity.type
_entity.pdbx_description
1 polymer ?
#
loop_
_entity_poly.entity_id
_entity_poly.type
_entity_poly.pdbx_seq_one_letter_code
_entity_poly.pdbx_strand_id
1 'polypeptide(L)'
;QDIRVAPSTEAKKEGELTLKATEAYDSQLIYEGFSNFQTIPDGSDPSVYTNRKIAENVDLFKSWGVTSFEMAPQFVSADDGTFLDSVIQNGYAFADRYDLAMSKNNKYGSKEDLRDALKALHKAGIQAIADWVPDQIYNLPGDEVVTATRVNNYGETKDGAIIDHSLY
;
A
#
# COMPACT_ATOMS: atom_id res chain seq x y z
N GLN A 1 19.11 -6.03 15.41
CA GLN A 1 18.37 -5.43 16.54
C GLN A 1 16.98 -6.05 16.55
N ASP A 2 16.68 -6.89 17.53
CA ASP A 2 15.35 -7.44 17.72
C ASP A 2 14.42 -6.30 18.13
N ILE A 3 13.47 -5.95 17.28
CA ILE A 3 12.37 -5.05 17.66
C ILE A 3 11.40 -5.87 18.51
N ARG A 4 11.51 -5.77 19.81
CA ARG A 4 10.52 -6.31 20.71
C ARG A 4 9.39 -5.30 20.88
N VAL A 5 8.27 -5.56 20.24
CA VAL A 5 7.02 -4.85 20.57
C VAL A 5 6.54 -5.44 21.90
N ALA A 6 6.63 -4.65 22.97
CA ALA A 6 6.03 -5.04 24.23
C ALA A 6 4.51 -5.13 24.05
N PRO A 7 3.86 -6.21 24.50
CA PRO A 7 2.40 -6.30 24.42
C PRO A 7 1.80 -5.15 25.27
N SER A 8 0.91 -4.38 24.65
CA SER A 8 0.11 -3.40 25.38
C SER A 8 -0.74 -4.14 26.40
N THR A 9 -0.64 -3.73 27.66
CA THR A 9 -1.46 -4.30 28.75
C THR A 9 -2.92 -3.84 28.71
N GLU A 10 -3.27 -2.93 27.78
CA GLU A 10 -4.64 -2.49 27.55
C GLU A 10 -5.11 -2.90 26.14
N ALA A 11 -5.43 -4.18 25.98
CA ALA A 11 -6.19 -4.63 24.83
C ALA A 11 -7.61 -4.08 24.93
N LYS A 12 -7.92 -3.00 24.19
CA LYS A 12 -9.32 -2.66 23.93
C LYS A 12 -9.95 -3.80 23.16
N LYS A 13 -11.08 -4.29 23.65
CA LYS A 13 -11.81 -5.47 23.18
C LYS A 13 -12.49 -5.32 21.80
N GLU A 14 -11.91 -4.61 20.88
CA GLU A 14 -12.41 -4.54 19.51
C GLU A 14 -11.31 -5.02 18.55
N GLY A 15 -11.24 -6.33 18.37
CA GLY A 15 -10.34 -7.01 17.46
C GLY A 15 -9.13 -7.62 18.17
N GLU A 16 -9.26 -8.85 18.61
CA GLU A 16 -8.10 -9.66 18.99
C GLU A 16 -7.25 -9.91 17.74
N LEU A 17 -6.15 -9.18 17.59
CA LEU A 17 -5.11 -9.54 16.66
C LEU A 17 -4.29 -10.67 17.29
N THR A 18 -4.62 -11.90 16.98
CA THR A 18 -3.81 -13.04 17.37
C THR A 18 -2.65 -13.17 16.38
N LEU A 19 -1.49 -12.69 16.78
CA LEU A 19 -0.24 -12.99 16.07
C LEU A 19 0.09 -14.44 16.37
N LYS A 20 -0.25 -15.35 15.47
CA LYS A 20 0.27 -16.71 15.52
C LYS A 20 1.73 -16.66 15.10
N ALA A 21 2.61 -17.24 15.92
CA ALA A 21 3.97 -17.53 15.49
C ALA A 21 3.88 -18.37 14.21
N THR A 22 4.47 -17.88 13.15
CA THR A 22 4.41 -18.52 11.85
C THR A 22 5.19 -19.81 11.87
N GLU A 23 4.62 -20.81 11.24
CA GLU A 23 5.28 -22.02 10.82
C GLU A 23 6.54 -21.69 10.00
N ALA A 24 7.43 -22.64 9.82
CA ALA A 24 8.71 -22.45 9.16
C ALA A 24 8.60 -21.66 7.84
N TYR A 25 9.51 -20.71 7.65
CA TYR A 25 9.54 -19.82 6.48
C TYR A 25 9.63 -20.56 5.13
N ASP A 26 10.13 -21.78 5.12
CA ASP A 26 10.27 -22.63 3.94
C ASP A 26 8.93 -23.16 3.38
N SER A 27 7.86 -23.03 4.13
CA SER A 27 6.51 -23.43 3.72
C SER A 27 5.63 -22.27 3.23
N GLN A 28 6.19 -21.06 3.08
CA GLN A 28 5.43 -19.89 2.67
C GLN A 28 5.60 -19.60 1.17
N LEU A 29 4.48 -19.33 0.51
CA LEU A 29 4.43 -18.83 -0.85
C LEU A 29 3.73 -17.48 -0.85
N ILE A 30 4.50 -16.42 -1.08
CA ILE A 30 3.98 -15.05 -1.18
C ILE A 30 3.70 -14.76 -2.65
N TYR A 31 2.47 -14.35 -2.94
CA TYR A 31 2.08 -13.91 -4.27
C TYR A 31 2.03 -12.39 -4.31
N GLU A 32 2.82 -11.77 -5.18
CA GLU A 32 2.75 -10.34 -5.48
C GLU A 32 1.51 -10.06 -6.33
N GLY A 33 0.54 -9.40 -5.72
CA GLY A 33 -0.82 -9.31 -6.26
C GLY A 33 -1.09 -8.10 -7.14
N PHE A 34 -0.07 -7.33 -7.55
CA PHE A 34 -0.25 -6.13 -8.36
C PHE A 34 0.95 -5.81 -9.24
N SER A 35 0.75 -4.88 -10.16
CA SER A 35 1.81 -4.23 -10.93
C SER A 35 1.59 -2.71 -10.91
N ASN A 36 2.66 -1.95 -10.72
CA ASN A 36 2.61 -0.48 -10.76
C ASN A 36 2.02 0.03 -12.08
N PHE A 37 2.27 -0.67 -13.17
CA PHE A 37 1.88 -0.26 -14.52
C PHE A 37 0.59 -0.91 -15.03
N GLN A 38 -0.16 -1.60 -14.17
CA GLN A 38 -1.46 -2.09 -14.58
C GLN A 38 -2.41 -0.93 -14.97
N THR A 39 -3.30 -1.20 -15.90
CA THR A 39 -4.24 -0.19 -16.40
C THR A 39 -5.12 0.36 -15.28
N ILE A 40 -5.32 1.68 -15.27
CA ILE A 40 -6.30 2.34 -14.41
C ILE A 40 -7.68 2.06 -15.01
N PRO A 41 -8.61 1.42 -14.26
CA PRO A 41 -9.98 1.24 -14.74
C PRO A 41 -10.70 2.58 -14.91
N ASP A 42 -11.47 2.72 -15.97
CA ASP A 42 -12.27 3.93 -16.21
C ASP A 42 -13.56 4.01 -15.39
N GLY A 43 -13.85 2.95 -14.62
CA GLY A 43 -15.02 2.87 -13.74
C GLY A 43 -16.29 2.38 -14.43
N SER A 44 -16.27 2.18 -15.75
CA SER A 44 -17.45 1.68 -16.51
C SER A 44 -17.75 0.21 -16.23
N ASP A 45 -16.72 -0.57 -15.94
CA ASP A 45 -16.85 -1.99 -15.59
C ASP A 45 -16.14 -2.29 -14.24
N PRO A 46 -16.89 -2.34 -13.14
CA PRO A 46 -16.32 -2.65 -11.84
C PRO A 46 -15.68 -4.05 -11.73
N SER A 47 -16.01 -4.97 -12.62
CA SER A 47 -15.46 -6.34 -12.59
C SER A 47 -13.97 -6.40 -12.89
N VAL A 48 -13.41 -5.35 -13.49
CA VAL A 48 -11.98 -5.29 -13.82
C VAL A 48 -11.09 -4.87 -12.65
N TYR A 49 -11.68 -4.35 -11.57
CA TYR A 49 -10.91 -3.94 -10.40
C TYR A 49 -10.16 -5.11 -9.75
N THR A 50 -8.89 -4.87 -9.43
CA THR A 50 -7.98 -5.88 -8.87
C THR A 50 -8.54 -6.51 -7.60
N ASN A 51 -9.04 -5.72 -6.65
CA ASN A 51 -9.55 -6.23 -5.40
C ASN A 51 -10.77 -7.15 -5.61
N ARG A 52 -11.62 -6.83 -6.57
CA ARG A 52 -12.75 -7.69 -6.95
C ARG A 52 -12.28 -9.02 -7.55
N LYS A 53 -11.28 -8.96 -8.44
CA LYS A 53 -10.68 -10.17 -9.02
C LYS A 53 -9.99 -11.05 -7.98
N ILE A 54 -9.35 -10.46 -6.97
CA ILE A 54 -8.79 -11.21 -5.85
C ILE A 54 -9.89 -11.99 -5.12
N ALA A 55 -11.00 -11.32 -4.77
CA ALA A 55 -12.12 -11.97 -4.08
C ALA A 55 -12.72 -13.12 -4.89
N GLU A 56 -12.86 -12.94 -6.21
CA GLU A 56 -13.45 -13.92 -7.12
C GLU A 56 -12.54 -15.13 -7.40
N ASN A 57 -11.22 -14.96 -7.30
CA ASN A 57 -10.23 -15.98 -7.66
C ASN A 57 -9.45 -16.56 -6.48
N VAL A 58 -9.88 -16.33 -5.27
CA VAL A 58 -9.18 -16.78 -4.06
C VAL A 58 -8.93 -18.28 -4.02
N ASP A 59 -9.87 -19.08 -4.52
CA ASP A 59 -9.73 -20.55 -4.56
C ASP A 59 -8.63 -20.99 -5.53
N LEU A 60 -8.40 -20.22 -6.61
CA LEU A 60 -7.30 -20.46 -7.54
C LEU A 60 -5.96 -20.22 -6.84
N PHE A 61 -5.79 -19.09 -6.13
CA PHE A 61 -4.58 -18.81 -5.36
C PHE A 61 -4.32 -19.88 -4.31
N LYS A 62 -5.35 -20.31 -3.62
CA LYS A 62 -5.26 -21.40 -2.66
C LYS A 62 -4.81 -22.71 -3.32
N SER A 63 -5.31 -23.02 -4.52
CA SER A 63 -4.92 -24.22 -5.26
C SER A 63 -3.46 -24.21 -5.69
N TRP A 64 -2.86 -23.02 -5.84
CA TRP A 64 -1.43 -22.85 -6.12
C TRP A 64 -0.54 -22.93 -4.85
N GLY A 65 -1.15 -23.07 -3.69
CA GLY A 65 -0.41 -23.11 -2.43
C GLY A 65 -0.02 -21.75 -1.90
N VAL A 66 -0.65 -20.66 -2.38
CA VAL A 66 -0.40 -19.30 -1.87
C VAL A 66 -0.79 -19.24 -0.40
N THR A 67 0.16 -18.82 0.44
CA THR A 67 -0.04 -18.64 1.88
C THR A 67 -0.20 -17.18 2.28
N SER A 68 0.40 -16.30 1.49
CA SER A 68 0.33 -14.85 1.70
C SER A 68 0.15 -14.12 0.38
N PHE A 69 -0.64 -13.07 0.39
CA PHE A 69 -0.95 -12.27 -0.79
C PHE A 69 -0.54 -10.82 -0.51
N GLU A 70 0.43 -10.31 -1.28
CA GLU A 70 0.87 -8.92 -1.19
C GLU A 70 -0.09 -8.04 -1.99
N MET A 71 -0.72 -7.12 -1.29
CA MET A 71 -1.68 -6.19 -1.85
C MET A 71 -1.01 -4.86 -2.16
N ALA A 72 -1.40 -4.26 -3.28
CA ALA A 72 -0.98 -2.90 -3.63
C ALA A 72 -1.31 -1.90 -2.52
N PRO A 73 -0.57 -0.77 -2.45
CA PRO A 73 -0.96 0.34 -1.59
C PRO A 73 -2.38 0.80 -1.92
N GLN A 74 -3.27 0.78 -0.94
CA GLN A 74 -4.70 1.01 -1.15
C GLN A 74 -5.14 2.46 -1.01
N PHE A 75 -4.18 3.39 -0.93
CA PHE A 75 -4.48 4.81 -0.85
C PHE A 75 -5.05 5.36 -2.16
N VAL A 76 -5.90 6.35 -2.05
CA VAL A 76 -6.30 7.18 -3.19
C VAL A 76 -5.08 7.98 -3.62
N SER A 77 -4.61 7.75 -4.84
CA SER A 77 -3.46 8.46 -5.40
C SER A 77 -3.79 9.90 -5.75
N ALA A 78 -2.80 10.78 -5.63
CA ALA A 78 -2.79 12.04 -6.36
C ALA A 78 -2.90 11.74 -7.87
N ASP A 79 -3.66 12.53 -8.59
CA ASP A 79 -3.98 12.33 -10.01
C ASP A 79 -3.78 13.61 -10.85
N ASP A 80 -2.92 14.52 -10.38
CA ASP A 80 -2.64 15.80 -11.01
C ASP A 80 -1.74 15.69 -12.26
N GLY A 81 -1.14 14.53 -12.51
CA GLY A 81 -0.32 14.26 -13.68
C GLY A 81 1.05 14.92 -13.67
N THR A 82 1.50 15.45 -12.54
CA THR A 82 2.77 16.19 -12.45
C THR A 82 4.01 15.30 -12.33
N PHE A 83 3.84 14.05 -11.92
CA PHE A 83 4.91 13.06 -11.76
C PHE A 83 4.39 11.65 -12.02
N LEU A 84 5.31 10.71 -12.20
CA LEU A 84 4.97 9.35 -12.66
C LEU A 84 3.93 8.66 -11.78
N ASP A 85 4.09 8.68 -10.45
CA ASP A 85 3.17 7.97 -9.55
C ASP A 85 1.75 8.53 -9.61
N SER A 86 1.59 9.84 -9.87
CA SER A 86 0.27 10.45 -10.07
C SER A 86 -0.36 10.06 -11.40
N VAL A 87 0.45 9.81 -12.43
CA VAL A 87 -0.02 9.34 -13.75
C VAL A 87 -0.46 7.88 -13.67
N ILE A 88 0.33 7.01 -13.05
CA ILE A 88 0.02 5.58 -12.93
C ILE A 88 -0.90 5.25 -11.75
N GLN A 89 -1.11 6.17 -10.83
CA GLN A 89 -2.03 6.08 -9.69
C GLN A 89 -1.85 4.80 -8.87
N ASN A 90 -0.61 4.44 -8.58
CA ASN A 90 -0.25 3.16 -7.94
C ASN A 90 -0.47 3.11 -6.42
N GLY A 91 -0.92 4.21 -5.81
CA GLY A 91 -1.17 4.30 -4.36
C GLY A 91 0.03 4.72 -3.52
N TYR A 92 1.23 4.88 -4.11
CA TYR A 92 2.40 5.38 -3.38
C TYR A 92 2.41 6.90 -3.23
N ALA A 93 1.78 7.60 -4.16
CA ALA A 93 1.65 9.06 -4.14
C ALA A 93 0.28 9.46 -3.59
N PHE A 94 0.14 9.59 -2.31
CA PHE A 94 -1.12 9.94 -1.66
C PHE A 94 -1.04 11.28 -0.92
N ALA A 95 -2.14 12.00 -0.89
CA ALA A 95 -2.29 13.26 -0.14
C ALA A 95 -2.88 13.03 1.27
N ASP A 96 -3.59 11.94 1.48
CA ASP A 96 -4.21 11.60 2.76
C ASP A 96 -3.90 10.15 3.15
N ARG A 97 -3.17 9.98 4.27
CA ARG A 97 -2.83 8.67 4.84
C ARG A 97 -4.01 7.89 5.40
N TYR A 98 -5.17 8.50 5.51
CA TYR A 98 -6.38 7.87 6.02
C TYR A 98 -7.37 7.47 4.92
N ASP A 99 -7.08 7.87 3.67
CA ASP A 99 -7.98 7.63 2.54
C ASP A 99 -7.64 6.32 1.82
N LEU A 100 -8.15 5.22 2.36
CA LEU A 100 -8.09 3.89 1.75
C LEU A 100 -9.35 3.63 0.90
N ALA A 101 -9.48 4.35 -0.20
CA ALA A 101 -10.68 4.37 -1.03
C ALA A 101 -11.95 4.81 -0.26
N MET A 102 -11.80 5.77 0.67
CA MET A 102 -12.92 6.29 1.46
C MET A 102 -13.64 7.42 0.73
N SER A 103 -12.89 8.32 0.06
CA SER A 103 -13.44 9.46 -0.67
C SER A 103 -13.90 9.09 -2.08
N LYS A 104 -13.17 8.21 -2.74
CA LYS A 104 -13.45 7.68 -4.09
C LYS A 104 -12.78 6.32 -4.27
N ASN A 105 -13.08 5.64 -5.36
CA ASN A 105 -12.35 4.42 -5.71
C ASN A 105 -10.86 4.75 -5.92
N ASN A 106 -9.99 3.85 -5.46
CA ASN A 106 -8.60 3.84 -5.87
C ASN A 106 -8.44 3.05 -7.19
N LYS A 107 -7.20 2.90 -7.67
CA LYS A 107 -6.92 2.13 -8.88
C LYS A 107 -7.39 0.67 -8.80
N TYR A 108 -7.48 0.11 -7.60
CA TYR A 108 -7.73 -1.31 -7.35
C TYR A 108 -9.18 -1.61 -6.97
N GLY A 109 -10.01 -0.59 -6.77
CA GLY A 109 -11.44 -0.71 -6.53
C GLY A 109 -11.98 0.22 -5.45
N SER A 110 -13.20 -0.10 -5.02
CA SER A 110 -13.87 0.59 -3.93
C SER A 110 -13.39 0.06 -2.56
N LYS A 111 -13.78 0.77 -1.52
CA LYS A 111 -13.60 0.32 -0.13
C LYS A 111 -14.25 -1.05 0.11
N GLU A 112 -15.41 -1.28 -0.47
CA GLU A 112 -16.14 -2.54 -0.36
C GLU A 112 -15.39 -3.66 -1.08
N ASP A 113 -14.85 -3.41 -2.28
CA ASP A 113 -14.02 -4.37 -3.02
C ASP A 113 -12.79 -4.78 -2.21
N LEU A 114 -12.12 -3.82 -1.55
CA LEU A 114 -11.01 -4.09 -0.65
C LEU A 114 -11.43 -4.99 0.53
N ARG A 115 -12.53 -4.65 1.17
CA ARG A 115 -13.06 -5.44 2.30
C ARG A 115 -13.42 -6.86 1.89
N ASP A 116 -14.02 -7.03 0.75
CA ASP A 116 -14.42 -8.34 0.24
C ASP A 116 -13.21 -9.17 -0.16
N ALA A 117 -12.17 -8.57 -0.77
CA ALA A 117 -10.89 -9.21 -1.03
C ALA A 117 -10.24 -9.72 0.28
N LEU A 118 -10.14 -8.86 1.28
CA LEU A 118 -9.57 -9.23 2.59
C LEU A 118 -10.36 -10.35 3.27
N LYS A 119 -11.69 -10.30 3.24
CA LYS A 119 -12.53 -11.37 3.79
C LYS A 119 -12.34 -12.69 3.05
N ALA A 120 -12.26 -12.65 1.71
CA ALA A 120 -12.07 -13.84 0.89
C ALA A 120 -10.71 -14.50 1.17
N LEU A 121 -9.63 -13.72 1.18
CA LEU A 121 -8.29 -14.18 1.53
C LEU A 121 -8.28 -14.81 2.93
N HIS A 122 -8.81 -14.11 3.91
CA HIS A 122 -8.86 -14.56 5.30
C HIS A 122 -9.66 -15.88 5.46
N LYS A 123 -10.83 -15.97 4.81
CA LYS A 123 -11.64 -17.20 4.81
C LYS A 123 -10.90 -18.39 4.18
N ALA A 124 -10.06 -18.13 3.19
CA ALA A 124 -9.24 -19.16 2.55
C ALA A 124 -7.98 -19.54 3.35
N GLY A 125 -7.69 -18.84 4.45
CA GLY A 125 -6.48 -19.01 5.24
C GLY A 125 -5.24 -18.38 4.60
N ILE A 126 -5.41 -17.43 3.66
CA ILE A 126 -4.34 -16.68 3.02
C ILE A 126 -4.15 -15.36 3.78
N GLN A 127 -2.92 -15.09 4.18
CA GLN A 127 -2.56 -13.83 4.85
C GLN A 127 -2.52 -12.70 3.82
N ALA A 128 -3.12 -11.56 4.13
CA ALA A 128 -2.95 -10.34 3.36
C ALA A 128 -1.77 -9.54 3.91
N ILE A 129 -0.86 -9.16 3.04
CA ILE A 129 0.28 -8.29 3.33
C ILE A 129 -0.01 -6.94 2.69
N ALA A 130 0.03 -5.88 3.50
CA ALA A 130 -0.14 -4.52 2.98
C ALA A 130 1.21 -3.94 2.58
N ASP A 131 1.33 -3.51 1.33
CA ASP A 131 2.43 -2.67 0.91
C ASP A 131 2.17 -1.25 1.41
N TRP A 132 3.01 -0.76 2.31
CA TRP A 132 2.83 0.52 2.97
C TRP A 132 4.15 1.29 3.07
N VAL A 133 4.22 2.41 2.34
CA VAL A 133 5.37 3.32 2.31
C VAL A 133 4.92 4.66 2.86
N PRO A 134 5.16 4.97 4.14
CA PRO A 134 4.58 6.13 4.83
C PRO A 134 5.45 7.39 4.83
N ASP A 135 6.55 7.41 4.09
CA ASP A 135 7.55 8.47 4.16
C ASP A 135 7.18 9.73 3.36
N GLN A 136 6.33 9.62 2.34
CA GLN A 136 5.90 10.74 1.51
C GLN A 136 4.42 11.11 1.71
N ILE A 137 4.11 12.37 1.44
CA ILE A 137 2.77 12.91 1.22
C ILE A 137 2.84 13.88 0.05
N TYR A 138 1.88 13.80 -0.85
CA TYR A 138 1.81 14.62 -2.05
C TYR A 138 0.70 15.67 -1.95
N ASN A 139 0.87 16.78 -2.68
CA ASN A 139 -0.16 17.82 -2.84
C ASN A 139 -0.71 18.39 -1.54
N LEU A 140 0.13 18.55 -0.53
CA LEU A 140 -0.25 19.33 0.64
C LEU A 140 -0.40 20.79 0.25
N PRO A 141 -1.42 21.49 0.77
CA PRO A 141 -1.55 22.92 0.52
C PRO A 141 -0.41 23.70 1.18
N GLY A 142 0.27 24.52 0.41
CA GLY A 142 1.35 25.36 0.85
C GLY A 142 2.74 24.77 0.59
N ASP A 143 3.59 25.60 -0.03
CA ASP A 143 4.97 25.26 -0.33
C ASP A 143 5.88 25.78 0.79
N GLU A 144 6.83 24.98 1.23
CA GLU A 144 7.91 25.42 2.09
C GLU A 144 9.24 25.31 1.35
N VAL A 145 9.88 26.44 1.11
CA VAL A 145 11.22 26.48 0.52
C VAL A 145 12.25 26.39 1.64
N VAL A 146 12.99 25.30 1.67
CA VAL A 146 14.06 25.10 2.65
C VAL A 146 15.42 25.05 1.96
N THR A 147 16.41 25.69 2.59
CA THR A 147 17.80 25.54 2.17
C THR A 147 18.39 24.32 2.86
N ALA A 148 18.80 23.33 2.07
CA ALA A 148 19.39 22.12 2.60
C ALA A 148 20.79 21.89 2.04
N THR A 149 21.69 21.40 2.88
CA THR A 149 23.00 20.92 2.42
C THR A 149 22.89 19.45 2.07
N ARG A 150 23.10 19.10 0.81
CA ARG A 150 23.12 17.72 0.37
C ARG A 150 24.48 17.09 0.70
N VAL A 151 24.47 16.09 1.56
CA VAL A 151 25.64 15.23 1.81
C VAL A 151 25.50 14.01 0.92
N ASN A 152 26.51 13.70 0.11
CA ASN A 152 26.49 12.49 -0.69
C ASN A 152 26.73 11.24 0.17
N ASN A 153 26.59 10.05 -0.42
CA ASN A 153 26.76 8.78 0.29
C ASN A 153 28.17 8.56 0.88
N TYR A 154 29.13 9.42 0.52
CA TYR A 154 30.52 9.39 1.00
C TYR A 154 30.84 10.49 2.02
N GLY A 155 29.83 11.23 2.48
CA GLY A 155 30.00 12.32 3.42
C GLY A 155 30.51 13.63 2.78
N GLU A 156 30.64 13.68 1.47
CA GLU A 156 31.03 14.91 0.77
C GLU A 156 29.85 15.88 0.69
N THR A 157 30.09 17.13 1.09
CA THR A 157 29.12 18.20 1.01
C THR A 157 29.25 18.91 -0.31
N LYS A 158 28.19 19.02 -1.09
CA LYS A 158 28.12 19.93 -2.23
C LYS A 158 27.45 21.21 -1.79
N ASP A 159 28.21 22.29 -1.75
CA ASP A 159 27.68 23.60 -1.44
C ASP A 159 26.65 24.06 -2.47
N GLY A 160 25.55 24.60 -1.99
CA GLY A 160 24.58 25.33 -2.80
C GLY A 160 23.49 24.50 -3.48
N ALA A 161 23.24 23.28 -3.09
CA ALA A 161 22.06 22.58 -3.58
C ALA A 161 20.79 23.13 -2.91
N ILE A 162 20.07 23.96 -3.61
CA ILE A 162 18.70 24.30 -3.25
C ILE A 162 17.86 23.07 -3.65
N ILE A 163 17.30 22.40 -2.67
CA ILE A 163 16.32 21.36 -2.92
C ILE A 163 14.96 22.05 -2.84
N ASP A 164 14.31 22.17 -3.97
CA ASP A 164 12.93 22.60 -4.02
C ASP A 164 12.05 21.42 -3.56
N HIS A 165 11.49 21.54 -2.38
CA HIS A 165 10.58 20.54 -1.81
C HIS A 165 9.11 20.79 -2.17
N SER A 166 8.81 21.77 -3.01
CA SER A 166 7.46 22.01 -3.52
C SER A 166 6.87 20.84 -4.31
N LEU A 167 7.73 19.87 -4.67
CA LEU A 167 7.36 18.68 -5.45
C LEU A 167 7.21 17.40 -4.60
N TYR A 168 7.29 17.50 -3.27
CA TYR A 168 7.19 16.32 -2.39
C TYR A 168 6.13 16.46 -1.31
#